data_c639aea38e6ada570d6749cbe4fec24d
#
_entry.id   c639aea38e6ada570d6749cbe4fec24d
#
_cell.length_a   1.000
_cell.length_b   1.000
_cell.length_c   1.000
_cell.angle_alpha   90.00
_cell.angle_beta   90.00
_cell.angle_gamma   90.00
#
_symmetry.space_group_name_H-M   'P 1'
#
loop_
_entity.id
_entity.type
_entity.pdbx_description
1 polymer ?
#
loop_
_entity_poly.entity_id
_entity_poly.type
_entity_poly.pdbx_seq_one_letter_code
_entity_poly.pdbx_strand_id
1 'polypeptide(L)'
;MPFSLYFRCFHHLRYLQPPWGNEDTDELLEILSENNVKTTFFMTGGWVDSYPDDVKKIAAAGHDLGNHSENHKQMSQLSESDCQSELSLVTEKVKALTGIEMCLFRPPYGDYNNCLIETANTLNYHVIQWSVDSLDWKNYGADAIVDTVLNHKNLKNGAIILMHNGAQYTKTALPKIIQGLKNQGFEIVPISQLIYKEGYHTDHSGLQIKDE
;
A
#
# COMPACT_ATOMS: atom_id res chain seq x y z
N MET A 1 -5.69 -7.39 -18.11
CA MET A 1 -4.36 -6.83 -17.89
C MET A 1 -4.25 -6.40 -16.45
N PRO A 2 -3.34 -6.97 -15.64
CA PRO A 2 -3.33 -6.75 -14.20
C PRO A 2 -2.81 -5.36 -13.82
N PHE A 3 -3.39 -4.79 -12.77
CA PHE A 3 -2.88 -3.65 -12.03
C PHE A 3 -3.25 -3.80 -10.56
N SER A 4 -2.65 -3.02 -9.65
CA SER A 4 -2.93 -3.15 -8.23
C SER A 4 -3.48 -1.87 -7.62
N LEU A 5 -4.51 -2.06 -6.79
CA LEU A 5 -4.95 -1.11 -5.79
C LEU A 5 -4.23 -1.42 -4.49
N TYR A 6 -3.79 -0.41 -3.75
CA TYR A 6 -3.34 -0.64 -2.40
C TYR A 6 -3.82 0.46 -1.47
N PHE A 7 -4.02 0.08 -0.21
CA PHE A 7 -4.38 0.98 0.86
C PHE A 7 -3.21 1.20 1.81
N ARG A 8 -3.08 2.44 2.23
CA ARG A 8 -2.13 2.85 3.25
C ARG A 8 -2.87 3.03 4.57
N CYS A 9 -2.51 2.23 5.57
CA CYS A 9 -3.03 2.29 6.92
C CYS A 9 -1.97 2.89 7.84
N PHE A 10 -2.18 4.07 8.39
CA PHE A 10 -1.25 4.61 9.36
C PHE A 10 -1.91 5.44 10.44
N HIS A 11 -1.31 5.41 11.62
CA HIS A 11 -1.67 6.25 12.75
C HIS A 11 -0.57 7.29 12.95
N HIS A 12 -0.90 8.58 12.88
CA HIS A 12 0.09 9.65 13.01
C HIS A 12 0.00 10.32 14.40
N LEU A 13 1.08 10.17 15.16
CA LEU A 13 1.34 10.99 16.35
C LEU A 13 2.07 12.26 15.92
N ARG A 14 1.33 13.37 15.78
CA ARG A 14 1.74 14.77 15.61
C ARG A 14 1.75 15.34 14.18
N TYR A 15 1.01 16.44 14.08
CA TYR A 15 0.91 17.55 13.14
C TYR A 15 -0.23 17.50 12.10
N LEU A 16 -1.33 18.23 12.45
CA LEU A 16 -2.24 18.99 11.57
C LEU A 16 -3.13 18.27 10.53
N GLN A 17 -3.23 16.94 10.52
CA GLN A 17 -4.33 16.25 9.87
C GLN A 17 -4.96 15.25 10.85
N PRO A 18 -6.29 14.98 10.76
CA PRO A 18 -6.90 14.03 11.66
C PRO A 18 -6.18 12.69 11.54
N PRO A 19 -5.90 12.01 12.66
CA PRO A 19 -5.31 10.68 12.63
C PRO A 19 -6.26 9.79 11.83
N TRP A 20 -5.81 9.26 10.70
CA TRP A 20 -6.57 8.27 9.96
C TRP A 20 -6.56 6.99 10.79
N GLY A 21 -7.74 6.65 11.28
CA GLY A 21 -7.94 5.48 12.14
C GLY A 21 -8.32 4.26 11.33
N ASN A 22 -9.27 3.51 11.86
CA ASN A 22 -9.80 2.30 11.24
C ASN A 22 -11.30 2.40 10.93
N GLU A 23 -11.87 3.61 10.98
CA GLU A 23 -13.31 3.84 10.95
C GLU A 23 -13.99 3.32 9.67
N ASP A 24 -13.25 3.19 8.59
CA ASP A 24 -13.75 2.70 7.30
C ASP A 24 -13.21 1.31 6.93
N THR A 25 -12.38 0.67 7.75
CA THR A 25 -11.76 -0.63 7.42
C THR A 25 -12.79 -1.69 7.07
N ASP A 26 -13.82 -1.88 7.89
CA ASP A 26 -14.86 -2.87 7.64
C ASP A 26 -15.63 -2.56 6.34
N GLU A 27 -15.97 -1.30 6.10
CA GLU A 27 -16.68 -0.88 4.88
C GLU A 27 -15.81 -1.04 3.62
N LEU A 28 -14.50 -0.74 3.70
CA LEU A 28 -13.56 -0.99 2.59
C LEU A 28 -13.44 -2.48 2.27
N LEU A 29 -13.35 -3.34 3.30
CA LEU A 29 -13.31 -4.80 3.13
C LEU A 29 -14.60 -5.34 2.49
N GLU A 30 -15.76 -4.82 2.89
CA GLU A 30 -17.06 -5.16 2.28
C GLU A 30 -17.10 -4.77 0.81
N ILE A 31 -16.76 -3.52 0.46
CA ILE A 31 -16.70 -3.04 -0.92
C ILE A 31 -15.77 -3.91 -1.78
N LEU A 32 -14.59 -4.25 -1.28
CA LEU A 32 -13.62 -5.10 -1.99
C LEU A 32 -14.17 -6.52 -2.19
N SER A 33 -14.83 -7.08 -1.18
CA SER A 33 -15.45 -8.41 -1.22
C SER A 33 -16.59 -8.49 -2.23
N GLU A 34 -17.52 -7.51 -2.21
CA GLU A 34 -18.65 -7.42 -3.14
C GLU A 34 -18.19 -7.32 -4.60
N ASN A 35 -17.04 -6.71 -4.82
CA ASN A 35 -16.46 -6.54 -6.14
C ASN A 35 -15.48 -7.66 -6.54
N ASN A 36 -15.28 -8.69 -5.71
CA ASN A 36 -14.27 -9.74 -5.92
C ASN A 36 -12.86 -9.17 -6.18
N VAL A 37 -12.46 -8.18 -5.41
CA VAL A 37 -11.14 -7.54 -5.51
C VAL A 37 -10.30 -7.89 -4.30
N LYS A 38 -9.06 -8.34 -4.54
CA LYS A 38 -8.02 -8.41 -3.52
C LYS A 38 -6.99 -7.32 -3.79
N THR A 39 -6.46 -6.75 -2.72
CA THR A 39 -5.53 -5.62 -2.77
C THR A 39 -4.43 -5.79 -1.73
N THR A 40 -3.58 -4.79 -1.57
CA THR A 40 -2.49 -4.78 -0.60
C THR A 40 -2.71 -3.66 0.41
N PHE A 41 -2.55 -3.96 1.70
CA PHE A 41 -2.61 -2.98 2.79
C PHE A 41 -1.22 -2.79 3.38
N PHE A 42 -0.67 -1.57 3.26
CA PHE A 42 0.60 -1.20 3.89
C PHE A 42 0.34 -0.55 5.25
N MET A 43 0.80 -1.18 6.32
CA MET A 43 0.50 -0.79 7.70
C MET A 43 1.74 -0.31 8.42
N THR A 44 1.59 0.78 9.21
CA THR A 44 2.64 1.19 10.16
C THR A 44 2.53 0.39 11.45
N GLY A 45 3.64 0.30 12.20
CA GLY A 45 3.65 -0.39 13.49
C GLY A 45 2.66 0.21 14.49
N GLY A 46 2.55 1.54 14.52
CA GLY A 46 1.58 2.22 15.39
C GLY A 46 0.12 1.90 15.06
N TRP A 47 -0.20 1.70 13.76
CA TRP A 47 -1.54 1.29 13.35
C TRP A 47 -1.82 -0.18 13.74
N VAL A 48 -0.83 -1.06 13.57
CA VAL A 48 -0.91 -2.47 13.98
C VAL A 48 -1.16 -2.60 15.49
N ASP A 49 -0.45 -1.81 16.29
CA ASP A 49 -0.65 -1.80 17.75
C ASP A 49 -2.03 -1.29 18.17
N SER A 50 -2.56 -0.30 17.44
CA SER A 50 -3.84 0.32 17.75
C SER A 50 -5.03 -0.54 17.30
N TYR A 51 -4.89 -1.28 16.20
CA TYR A 51 -5.98 -2.00 15.54
C TYR A 51 -5.63 -3.46 15.18
N PRO A 52 -5.18 -4.28 16.15
CA PRO A 52 -4.73 -5.65 15.88
C PRO A 52 -5.82 -6.57 15.30
N ASP A 53 -7.09 -6.31 15.62
CA ASP A 53 -8.19 -7.10 15.09
C ASP A 53 -8.49 -6.78 13.62
N ASP A 54 -8.26 -5.53 13.19
CA ASP A 54 -8.40 -5.17 11.77
C ASP A 54 -7.27 -5.77 10.93
N VAL A 55 -6.05 -5.88 11.48
CA VAL A 55 -4.96 -6.62 10.83
C VAL A 55 -5.38 -8.07 10.54
N LYS A 56 -6.00 -8.73 11.53
CA LYS A 56 -6.51 -10.11 11.37
C LYS A 56 -7.64 -10.19 10.35
N LYS A 57 -8.58 -9.22 10.34
CA LYS A 57 -9.67 -9.14 9.34
C LYS A 57 -9.12 -8.99 7.93
N ILE A 58 -8.17 -8.09 7.70
CA ILE A 58 -7.55 -7.86 6.41
C ILE A 58 -6.85 -9.15 5.92
N ALA A 59 -6.11 -9.82 6.81
CA ALA A 59 -5.46 -11.09 6.52
C ALA A 59 -6.47 -12.19 6.18
N ALA A 60 -7.50 -12.36 7.01
CA ALA A 60 -8.56 -13.37 6.82
C ALA A 60 -9.36 -13.13 5.54
N ALA A 61 -9.51 -11.88 5.11
CA ALA A 61 -10.12 -11.52 3.85
C ALA A 61 -9.24 -11.83 2.63
N GLY A 62 -7.99 -12.27 2.82
CA GLY A 62 -7.07 -12.69 1.76
C GLY A 62 -6.43 -11.53 1.00
N HIS A 63 -6.26 -10.40 1.65
CA HIS A 63 -5.48 -9.28 1.12
C HIS A 63 -3.99 -9.44 1.47
N ASP A 64 -3.11 -8.85 0.66
CA ASP A 64 -1.69 -8.75 1.02
C ASP A 64 -1.50 -7.83 2.22
N LEU A 65 -0.59 -8.21 3.11
CA LEU A 65 -0.10 -7.36 4.19
C LEU A 65 1.27 -6.83 3.81
N GLY A 66 1.44 -5.52 3.84
CA GLY A 66 2.69 -4.83 3.54
C GLY A 66 3.16 -3.97 4.70
N ASN A 67 4.47 -3.79 4.78
CA ASN A 67 5.15 -3.00 5.80
C ASN A 67 5.25 -1.53 5.37
N HIS A 68 4.92 -0.60 6.29
CA HIS A 68 5.05 0.84 6.06
C HIS A 68 5.88 1.54 7.14
N SER A 69 6.87 0.85 7.69
CA SER A 69 7.73 1.21 8.82
C SER A 69 7.00 1.27 10.17
N GLU A 70 7.77 1.22 11.23
CA GLU A 70 7.25 1.29 12.61
C GLU A 70 6.66 2.67 12.91
N ASN A 71 7.42 3.73 12.65
CA ASN A 71 7.12 5.09 13.10
C ASN A 71 6.88 6.09 11.97
N HIS A 72 6.73 5.63 10.72
CA HIS A 72 6.51 6.48 9.56
C HIS A 72 7.56 7.61 9.40
N LYS A 73 8.84 7.30 9.63
CA LYS A 73 9.95 8.25 9.50
C LYS A 73 10.37 8.47 8.03
N GLN A 74 11.09 9.55 7.77
CA GLN A 74 11.83 9.71 6.52
C GLN A 74 13.01 8.74 6.52
N MET A 75 12.85 7.61 5.84
CA MET A 75 13.74 6.47 5.93
C MET A 75 15.12 6.72 5.29
N SER A 76 15.21 7.62 4.31
CA SER A 76 16.49 8.00 3.69
C SER A 76 17.44 8.74 4.65
N GLN A 77 16.93 9.25 5.78
CA GLN A 77 17.68 9.99 6.78
C GLN A 77 18.16 9.09 7.94
N LEU A 78 17.80 7.82 7.93
CA LEU A 78 18.11 6.88 9.01
C LEU A 78 19.42 6.14 8.73
N SER A 79 20.04 5.64 9.81
CA SER A 79 21.12 4.65 9.70
C SER A 79 20.56 3.30 9.22
N GLU A 80 21.43 2.44 8.73
CA GLU A 80 21.07 1.08 8.33
C GLU A 80 20.39 0.32 9.50
N SER A 81 20.96 0.40 10.70
CA SER A 81 20.42 -0.26 11.90
C SER A 81 19.03 0.27 12.28
N ASP A 82 18.79 1.57 12.11
CA ASP A 82 17.46 2.16 12.35
C ASP A 82 16.47 1.72 11.29
N CYS A 83 16.89 1.66 10.02
CA CYS A 83 16.06 1.11 8.94
C CYS A 83 15.67 -0.36 9.19
N GLN A 84 16.64 -1.20 9.62
CA GLN A 84 16.36 -2.59 10.01
C GLN A 84 15.33 -2.65 11.14
N SER A 85 15.49 -1.82 12.16
CA SER A 85 14.55 -1.78 13.29
C SER A 85 13.15 -1.35 12.87
N GLU A 86 13.03 -0.29 12.05
CA GLU A 86 11.75 0.20 11.53
C GLU A 86 10.99 -0.87 10.70
N LEU A 87 11.71 -1.74 10.01
CA LEU A 87 11.13 -2.82 9.22
C LEU A 87 10.81 -4.06 10.07
N SER A 88 11.76 -4.51 10.90
CA SER A 88 11.64 -5.76 11.65
C SER A 88 10.53 -5.71 12.70
N LEU A 89 10.37 -4.58 13.40
CA LEU A 89 9.34 -4.44 14.44
C LEU A 89 7.93 -4.65 13.91
N VAL A 90 7.59 -4.06 12.76
CA VAL A 90 6.26 -4.26 12.14
C VAL A 90 6.07 -5.70 11.69
N THR A 91 7.13 -6.29 11.12
CA THR A 91 7.10 -7.70 10.68
C THR A 91 6.77 -8.64 11.82
N GLU A 92 7.46 -8.47 12.95
CA GLU A 92 7.25 -9.29 14.13
C GLU A 92 5.83 -9.16 14.68
N LYS A 93 5.31 -7.93 14.75
CA LYS A 93 3.94 -7.66 15.20
C LYS A 93 2.90 -8.33 14.29
N VAL A 94 2.99 -8.12 12.98
CA VAL A 94 2.04 -8.70 12.03
C VAL A 94 2.14 -10.23 12.01
N LYS A 95 3.36 -10.78 12.04
CA LYS A 95 3.58 -12.23 12.12
C LYS A 95 2.98 -12.83 13.39
N ALA A 96 3.13 -12.17 14.54
CA ALA A 96 2.54 -12.62 15.80
C ALA A 96 1.00 -12.64 15.76
N LEU A 97 0.37 -11.71 15.04
CA LEU A 97 -1.09 -11.61 14.93
C LEU A 97 -1.70 -12.58 13.91
N THR A 98 -1.00 -12.84 12.80
CA THR A 98 -1.56 -13.49 11.61
C THR A 98 -0.82 -14.73 11.14
N GLY A 99 0.42 -14.94 11.59
CA GLY A 99 1.32 -15.97 11.09
C GLY A 99 1.95 -15.63 9.73
N ILE A 100 1.63 -14.49 9.13
CA ILE A 100 2.09 -14.08 7.79
C ILE A 100 3.43 -13.35 7.90
N GLU A 101 4.39 -13.76 7.10
CA GLU A 101 5.62 -13.00 6.86
C GLU A 101 5.43 -12.03 5.71
N MET A 102 5.58 -10.73 6.00
CA MET A 102 5.49 -9.70 4.98
C MET A 102 6.75 -9.66 4.12
N CYS A 103 6.59 -9.50 2.82
CA CYS A 103 7.69 -9.33 1.86
C CYS A 103 7.54 -8.06 0.99
N LEU A 104 6.53 -7.24 1.25
CA LEU A 104 6.28 -5.99 0.54
C LEU A 104 6.53 -4.82 1.50
N PHE A 105 7.41 -3.92 1.14
CA PHE A 105 7.70 -2.71 1.91
C PHE A 105 7.45 -1.48 1.07
N ARG A 106 6.81 -0.51 1.66
CA ARG A 106 6.61 0.79 1.05
C ARG A 106 7.22 1.88 1.92
N PRO A 107 8.21 2.62 1.41
CA PRO A 107 8.81 3.73 2.14
C PRO A 107 7.80 4.83 2.46
N PRO A 108 7.75 5.33 3.72
CA PRO A 108 7.02 6.54 4.06
C PRO A 108 7.38 7.70 3.13
N TYR A 109 6.40 8.50 2.74
CA TYR A 109 6.55 9.65 1.82
C TYR A 109 7.07 9.29 0.42
N GLY A 110 7.27 7.99 0.10
CA GLY A 110 8.01 7.58 -1.09
C GLY A 110 9.51 7.90 -1.00
N ASP A 111 10.02 8.19 0.20
CA ASP A 111 11.40 8.59 0.46
C ASP A 111 12.32 7.38 0.60
N TYR A 112 13.32 7.27 -0.28
CA TYR A 112 14.27 6.16 -0.25
C TYR A 112 15.65 6.56 -0.79
N ASN A 113 16.64 5.78 -0.44
CA ASN A 113 18.01 5.83 -0.97
C ASN A 113 18.54 4.40 -1.15
N ASN A 114 19.76 4.27 -1.68
CA ASN A 114 20.36 2.95 -1.90
C ASN A 114 20.53 2.16 -0.62
N CYS A 115 20.92 2.78 0.49
CA CYS A 115 21.08 2.13 1.78
C CYS A 115 19.76 1.48 2.24
N LEU A 116 18.64 2.19 2.13
CA LEU A 116 17.33 1.65 2.48
C LEU A 116 16.92 0.47 1.57
N ILE A 117 17.18 0.58 0.26
CA ILE A 117 16.88 -0.50 -0.70
C ILE A 117 17.69 -1.74 -0.36
N GLU A 118 18.99 -1.59 -0.12
CA GLU A 118 19.89 -2.69 0.26
C GLU A 118 19.46 -3.33 1.59
N THR A 119 19.13 -2.51 2.60
CA THR A 119 18.60 -2.98 3.88
C THR A 119 17.31 -3.77 3.71
N ALA A 120 16.36 -3.24 2.93
CA ALA A 120 15.10 -3.94 2.67
C ALA A 120 15.32 -5.27 1.95
N ASN A 121 16.22 -5.30 0.97
CA ASN A 121 16.57 -6.53 0.24
C ASN A 121 17.19 -7.59 1.15
N THR A 122 18.08 -7.22 2.10
CA THR A 122 18.66 -8.18 3.08
C THR A 122 17.60 -8.77 4.01
N LEU A 123 16.49 -8.07 4.20
CA LEU A 123 15.33 -8.53 4.96
C LEU A 123 14.26 -9.21 4.08
N ASN A 124 14.58 -9.53 2.82
CA ASN A 124 13.69 -10.15 1.84
C ASN A 124 12.44 -9.31 1.50
N TYR A 125 12.54 -7.98 1.52
CA TYR A 125 11.49 -7.09 1.10
C TYR A 125 11.66 -6.63 -0.35
N HIS A 126 10.54 -6.61 -1.09
CA HIS A 126 10.41 -5.84 -2.32
C HIS A 126 9.98 -4.41 -1.97
N VAL A 127 10.77 -3.43 -2.40
CA VAL A 127 10.46 -2.01 -2.17
C VAL A 127 9.46 -1.54 -3.22
N ILE A 128 8.31 -1.06 -2.77
CA ILE A 128 7.16 -0.72 -3.62
C ILE A 128 6.92 0.79 -3.63
N GLN A 129 6.78 1.34 -4.84
CA GLN A 129 6.31 2.70 -5.07
C GLN A 129 4.93 2.69 -5.74
N TRP A 130 4.44 3.82 -6.21
CA TRP A 130 3.18 3.96 -6.94
C TRP A 130 3.36 4.79 -8.20
N SER A 131 2.49 4.58 -9.17
CA SER A 131 2.48 5.35 -10.42
C SER A 131 1.26 6.29 -10.50
N VAL A 132 0.23 6.04 -9.71
CA VAL A 132 -1.01 6.83 -9.64
C VAL A 132 -1.30 7.19 -8.20
N ASP A 133 -1.22 8.48 -7.86
CA ASP A 133 -1.69 9.02 -6.58
C ASP A 133 -3.16 9.45 -6.75
N SER A 134 -4.06 8.86 -5.99
CA SER A 134 -5.49 9.19 -6.04
C SER A 134 -5.79 10.58 -5.50
N LEU A 135 -4.88 11.18 -4.72
CA LEU A 135 -5.03 12.44 -4.00
C LEU A 135 -6.23 12.45 -3.03
N ASP A 136 -6.69 11.27 -2.58
CA ASP A 136 -7.82 11.12 -1.66
C ASP A 136 -7.59 11.83 -0.32
N TRP A 137 -6.34 11.96 0.10
CA TRP A 137 -5.91 12.69 1.28
C TRP A 137 -6.13 14.22 1.20
N LYS A 138 -6.42 14.76 0.02
CA LYS A 138 -6.66 16.21 -0.19
C LYS A 138 -8.11 16.63 0.01
N ASN A 139 -9.02 15.67 0.24
CA ASN A 139 -10.44 15.94 0.50
C ASN A 139 -11.16 16.75 -0.59
N TYR A 140 -10.78 16.59 -1.87
CA TYR A 140 -11.45 17.27 -3.00
C TYR A 140 -12.81 16.70 -3.37
N GLY A 141 -13.27 15.63 -2.68
CA GLY A 141 -14.53 14.94 -2.94
C GLY A 141 -14.37 13.66 -3.75
N ALA A 142 -15.36 12.77 -3.63
CA ALA A 142 -15.30 11.44 -4.23
C ALA A 142 -15.17 11.47 -5.76
N ASP A 143 -15.90 12.36 -6.44
CA ASP A 143 -15.85 12.44 -7.91
C ASP A 143 -14.51 12.94 -8.42
N ALA A 144 -13.84 13.85 -7.69
CA ALA A 144 -12.48 14.29 -8.02
C ALA A 144 -11.45 13.15 -7.86
N ILE A 145 -11.60 12.30 -6.86
CA ILE A 145 -10.75 11.12 -6.69
C ILE A 145 -10.96 10.14 -7.86
N VAL A 146 -12.21 9.87 -8.24
CA VAL A 146 -12.56 9.00 -9.37
C VAL A 146 -11.93 9.53 -10.67
N ASP A 147 -12.11 10.83 -10.95
CA ASP A 147 -11.54 11.46 -12.14
C ASP A 147 -10.01 11.39 -12.16
N THR A 148 -9.37 11.71 -11.01
CA THR A 148 -7.92 11.65 -10.85
C THR A 148 -7.37 10.26 -11.17
N VAL A 149 -8.02 9.19 -10.70
CA VAL A 149 -7.56 7.82 -10.92
C VAL A 149 -7.83 7.36 -12.33
N LEU A 150 -9.09 7.47 -12.80
CA LEU A 150 -9.51 6.88 -14.08
C LEU A 150 -8.95 7.58 -15.31
N ASN A 151 -8.58 8.86 -15.19
CA ASN A 151 -8.00 9.66 -16.27
C ASN A 151 -6.51 9.97 -16.05
N HIS A 152 -5.86 9.29 -15.08
CA HIS A 152 -4.45 9.53 -14.79
C HIS A 152 -3.55 9.09 -15.96
N LYS A 153 -2.62 9.96 -16.38
CA LYS A 153 -1.70 9.67 -17.51
C LYS A 153 -0.82 8.43 -17.33
N ASN A 154 -0.57 8.03 -16.09
CA ASN A 154 0.20 6.83 -15.74
C ASN A 154 -0.68 5.60 -15.47
N LEU A 155 -2.00 5.69 -15.67
CA LEU A 155 -2.89 4.54 -15.57
C LEU A 155 -2.68 3.64 -16.79
N LYS A 156 -1.93 2.57 -16.61
CA LYS A 156 -1.56 1.58 -17.63
C LYS A 156 -1.33 0.22 -16.97
N ASN A 157 -1.09 -0.82 -17.77
CA ASN A 157 -0.72 -2.14 -17.24
C ASN A 157 0.47 -2.05 -16.29
N GLY A 158 0.37 -2.70 -15.14
CA GLY A 158 1.38 -2.64 -14.09
C GLY A 158 1.27 -1.39 -13.20
N ALA A 159 0.27 -0.53 -13.39
CA ALA A 159 0.09 0.64 -12.53
C ALA A 159 -0.26 0.22 -11.09
N ILE A 160 0.30 0.93 -10.12
CA ILE A 160 0.00 0.81 -8.70
C ILE A 160 -0.66 2.11 -8.26
N ILE A 161 -1.88 2.01 -7.73
CA ILE A 161 -2.69 3.17 -7.31
C ILE A 161 -2.62 3.31 -5.80
N LEU A 162 -2.20 4.48 -5.32
CA LEU A 162 -2.19 4.85 -3.90
C LEU A 162 -3.54 5.35 -3.46
N MET A 163 -4.07 4.76 -2.38
CA MET A 163 -5.24 5.21 -1.64
C MET A 163 -4.97 5.11 -0.13
N HIS A 164 -5.84 5.74 0.68
CA HIS A 164 -5.69 5.73 2.13
C HIS A 164 -6.99 5.28 2.79
N ASN A 165 -6.90 4.37 3.78
CA ASN A 165 -8.01 4.13 4.68
C ASN A 165 -8.15 5.30 5.65
N GLY A 166 -9.38 5.58 6.10
CA GLY A 166 -9.70 6.73 6.94
C GLY A 166 -9.75 8.08 6.20
N ALA A 167 -9.36 8.15 4.92
CA ALA A 167 -9.55 9.37 4.14
C ALA A 167 -11.04 9.56 3.79
N GLN A 168 -11.53 10.77 3.99
CA GLN A 168 -12.96 11.12 4.06
C GLN A 168 -13.83 10.57 2.92
N TYR A 169 -13.29 10.51 1.71
CA TYR A 169 -14.07 10.16 0.51
C TYR A 169 -13.63 8.86 -0.17
N THR A 170 -12.61 8.17 0.36
CA THR A 170 -12.06 6.94 -0.24
C THR A 170 -13.12 5.87 -0.39
N LYS A 171 -13.85 5.56 0.68
CA LYS A 171 -14.92 4.55 0.65
C LYS A 171 -16.06 4.88 -0.34
N THR A 172 -16.36 6.16 -0.52
CA THR A 172 -17.39 6.61 -1.49
C THR A 172 -16.89 6.55 -2.94
N ALA A 173 -15.59 6.81 -3.16
CA ALA A 173 -14.97 6.78 -4.49
C ALA A 173 -14.65 5.35 -4.96
N LEU A 174 -14.27 4.46 -4.04
CA LEU A 174 -13.73 3.13 -4.33
C LEU A 174 -14.64 2.27 -5.24
N PRO A 175 -15.96 2.14 -5.01
CA PRO A 175 -16.83 1.35 -5.90
C PRO A 175 -16.81 1.87 -7.34
N LYS A 176 -16.86 3.20 -7.52
CA LYS A 176 -16.82 3.83 -8.84
C LYS A 176 -15.47 3.62 -9.54
N ILE A 177 -14.37 3.70 -8.79
CA ILE A 177 -13.02 3.43 -9.29
C ILE A 177 -12.93 1.98 -9.77
N ILE A 178 -13.31 1.00 -8.92
CA ILE A 178 -13.29 -0.41 -9.29
C ILE A 178 -14.09 -0.67 -10.55
N GLN A 179 -15.31 -0.15 -10.63
CA GLN A 179 -16.15 -0.33 -11.81
C GLN A 179 -15.55 0.34 -13.05
N GLY A 180 -15.03 1.56 -12.91
CA GLY A 180 -14.41 2.29 -14.01
C GLY A 180 -13.18 1.58 -14.57
N LEU A 181 -12.33 1.03 -13.70
CA LEU A 181 -11.14 0.27 -14.07
C LEU A 181 -11.52 -1.04 -14.79
N LYS A 182 -12.51 -1.79 -14.29
CA LYS A 182 -13.04 -2.99 -14.96
C LYS A 182 -13.62 -2.65 -16.34
N ASN A 183 -14.35 -1.55 -16.47
CA ASN A 183 -14.90 -1.09 -17.75
C ASN A 183 -13.82 -0.69 -18.75
N GLN A 184 -12.66 -0.23 -18.29
CA GLN A 184 -11.47 0.03 -19.12
C GLN A 184 -10.68 -1.26 -19.46
N GLY A 185 -11.13 -2.43 -19.00
CA GLY A 185 -10.51 -3.73 -19.27
C GLY A 185 -9.33 -4.06 -18.36
N PHE A 186 -9.18 -3.37 -17.24
CA PHE A 186 -8.16 -3.71 -16.25
C PHE A 186 -8.62 -4.84 -15.32
N GLU A 187 -7.67 -5.66 -14.91
CA GLU A 187 -7.81 -6.63 -13.82
C GLU A 187 -7.11 -6.09 -12.58
N ILE A 188 -7.80 -6.11 -11.43
CA ILE A 188 -7.28 -5.62 -10.15
C ILE A 188 -6.73 -6.80 -9.36
N VAL A 189 -5.45 -6.76 -9.03
CA VAL A 189 -4.75 -7.83 -8.30
C VAL A 189 -3.95 -7.25 -7.12
N PRO A 190 -3.66 -8.02 -6.07
CA PRO A 190 -2.73 -7.60 -5.04
C PRO A 190 -1.30 -7.46 -5.60
N ILE A 191 -0.46 -6.65 -4.94
CA ILE A 191 0.90 -6.35 -5.43
C ILE A 191 1.74 -7.62 -5.53
N SER A 192 1.57 -8.59 -4.62
CA SER A 192 2.29 -9.87 -4.67
C SER A 192 2.08 -10.67 -5.96
N GLN A 193 0.97 -10.42 -6.67
CA GLN A 193 0.66 -11.03 -7.97
C GLN A 193 1.05 -10.14 -9.16
N LEU A 194 1.31 -8.86 -8.92
CA LEU A 194 1.66 -7.89 -9.96
C LEU A 194 3.16 -7.87 -10.25
N ILE A 195 3.99 -7.93 -9.21
CA ILE A 195 5.43 -7.76 -9.31
C ILE A 195 6.14 -9.02 -9.77
N TYR A 196 7.26 -8.86 -10.49
CA TYR A 196 8.23 -9.93 -10.67
C TYR A 196 9.00 -10.13 -9.36
N LYS A 197 9.21 -11.39 -8.97
CA LYS A 197 9.97 -11.75 -7.76
C LYS A 197 11.41 -12.13 -8.09
N GLU A 198 11.65 -12.57 -9.32
CA GLU A 198 12.95 -12.99 -9.86
C GLU A 198 12.98 -12.77 -11.37
N GLY A 199 14.17 -12.80 -11.97
CA GLY A 199 14.35 -12.66 -13.43
C GLY A 199 13.91 -11.27 -13.92
N TYR A 200 14.27 -10.23 -13.22
CA TYR A 200 13.98 -8.84 -13.62
C TYR A 200 15.11 -7.90 -13.14
N HIS A 201 15.18 -6.78 -13.80
CA HIS A 201 15.90 -5.61 -13.31
C HIS A 201 14.95 -4.41 -13.17
N THR A 202 15.36 -3.42 -12.40
CA THR A 202 14.59 -2.18 -12.22
C THR A 202 15.30 -1.06 -12.98
N ASP A 203 14.57 -0.36 -13.83
CA ASP A 203 15.10 0.80 -14.53
C ASP A 203 15.22 2.03 -13.60
N HIS A 204 15.79 3.13 -14.13
CA HIS A 204 15.97 4.38 -13.40
C HIS A 204 14.68 5.06 -12.92
N SER A 205 13.53 4.65 -13.46
CA SER A 205 12.20 5.13 -13.04
C SER A 205 11.55 4.26 -11.96
N GLY A 206 12.20 3.13 -11.59
CA GLY A 206 11.65 2.17 -10.65
C GLY A 206 10.71 1.13 -11.29
N LEU A 207 10.62 1.08 -12.62
CA LEU A 207 9.84 0.08 -13.33
C LEU A 207 10.58 -1.25 -13.38
N GLN A 208 9.92 -2.34 -12.97
CA GLN A 208 10.45 -3.68 -13.16
C GLN A 208 10.35 -4.10 -14.63
N ILE A 209 11.47 -4.52 -15.19
CA ILE A 209 11.58 -5.05 -16.56
C ILE A 209 12.02 -6.50 -16.47
N LYS A 210 11.26 -7.39 -17.08
CA LYS A 210 11.61 -8.82 -17.13
C LYS A 210 12.88 -9.01 -17.94
N ASP A 211 13.81 -9.80 -17.39
CA ASP A 211 15.00 -10.20 -18.12
C ASP A 211 14.63 -11.18 -19.24
N GLU A 212 15.37 -11.12 -20.37
CA GLU A 212 15.16 -11.99 -21.54
C GLU A 212 15.63 -13.43 -21.28
#